data_ef43cf11e9a0c2a8db318e23782a6d17
#
_entry.id   ef43cf11e9a0c2a8db318e23782a6d17
#
_cell.length_a   1.000
_cell.length_b   1.000
_cell.length_c   1.000
_cell.angle_alpha   90.00
_cell.angle_beta   90.00
_cell.angle_gamma   90.00
#
_symmetry.space_group_name_H-M   'P 1'
#
loop_
_entity.id
_entity.type
_entity.pdbx_description
1 polymer ?
#
loop_
_entity_poly.entity_id
_entity_poly.type
_entity_poly.pdbx_seq_one_letter_code
_entity_poly.pdbx_strand_id
1 'polypeptide(L)'
;MARGFYFDEFTTGDVFQHPLTRTVTEMDNMLFSNMTLNPQPLHIDADYCARETEWGQPLMNSLFTLGLMIGISVEDISYRTTIANLGMKLVKA
;
A
#
# COMPACT_ATOMS: atom_id res chain seq x y z
N MET A 1 -16.53 20.73 3.13
CA MET A 1 -15.83 19.96 4.14
C MET A 1 -14.33 20.21 4.00
N ALA A 2 -13.65 20.44 5.11
CA ALA A 2 -12.19 20.64 5.07
C ALA A 2 -11.49 19.36 4.63
N ARG A 3 -10.41 19.51 3.83
CA ARG A 3 -9.58 18.39 3.35
C ARG A 3 -8.40 18.21 4.28
N GLY A 4 -8.30 17.04 4.86
CA GLY A 4 -7.22 16.69 5.77
C GLY A 4 -7.39 17.25 7.17
N PHE A 5 -6.53 16.80 8.06
CA PHE A 5 -6.53 17.16 9.48
C PHE A 5 -5.16 17.71 9.86
N TYR A 6 -5.14 18.65 10.81
CA TYR A 6 -3.91 18.96 11.54
C TYR A 6 -3.76 18.01 12.71
N PHE A 7 -2.54 17.89 13.23
CA PHE A 7 -2.22 16.92 14.30
C PHE A 7 -3.17 16.98 15.49
N ASP A 8 -3.51 18.19 15.94
CA ASP A 8 -4.34 18.40 17.11
C ASP A 8 -5.84 18.16 16.88
N GLU A 9 -6.24 17.92 15.64
CA GLU A 9 -7.62 17.59 15.30
C GLU A 9 -7.91 16.08 15.41
N PHE A 10 -6.88 15.25 15.54
CA PHE A 10 -7.07 13.80 15.69
C PHE A 10 -7.43 13.43 17.13
N THR A 11 -8.33 12.47 17.26
CA THR A 11 -8.69 11.87 18.56
C THR A 11 -8.44 10.38 18.50
N THR A 12 -7.86 9.82 19.56
CA THR A 12 -7.64 8.38 19.61
C THR A 12 -8.96 7.63 19.44
N GLY A 13 -8.96 6.66 18.55
CA GLY A 13 -10.16 5.89 18.22
C GLY A 13 -10.93 6.40 17.01
N ASP A 14 -10.51 7.54 16.43
CA ASP A 14 -11.12 8.03 15.19
C ASP A 14 -11.08 6.96 14.09
N VAL A 15 -12.16 6.87 13.33
CA VAL A 15 -12.28 5.97 12.18
C VAL A 15 -12.58 6.82 10.94
N PHE A 16 -11.77 6.61 9.89
CA PHE A 16 -11.94 7.30 8.62
C PHE A 16 -12.36 6.30 7.56
N GLN A 17 -13.50 6.55 6.91
CA GLN A 17 -13.92 5.78 5.76
C GLN A 17 -13.58 6.54 4.49
N HIS A 18 -12.64 6.02 3.71
CA HIS A 18 -12.17 6.68 2.51
C HIS A 18 -13.07 6.31 1.33
N PRO A 19 -13.60 7.29 0.59
CA PRO A 19 -14.49 7.00 -0.54
C PRO A 19 -13.75 6.53 -1.79
N LEU A 20 -12.45 6.76 -1.87
CA LEU A 20 -11.67 6.39 -3.04
C LEU A 20 -11.50 4.88 -3.14
N THR A 21 -11.75 4.36 -4.32
CA THR A 21 -11.53 2.95 -4.64
C THR A 21 -10.82 2.83 -5.98
N ARG A 22 -10.10 1.72 -6.15
CA ARG A 22 -9.56 1.36 -7.45
C ARG A 22 -9.32 -0.15 -7.52
N THR A 23 -9.33 -0.69 -8.72
CA THR A 23 -8.89 -2.05 -8.96
C THR A 23 -7.38 -2.12 -8.96
N VAL A 24 -6.83 -3.06 -8.23
CA VAL A 24 -5.39 -3.38 -8.25
C VAL A 24 -5.19 -4.59 -9.13
N THR A 25 -4.16 -4.54 -9.99
CA THR A 25 -3.88 -5.59 -10.96
C THR A 25 -2.46 -6.13 -10.78
N GLU A 26 -2.16 -7.26 -11.44
CA GLU A 26 -0.81 -7.82 -11.47
C GLU A 26 0.19 -6.84 -12.09
N MET A 27 -0.27 -6.02 -13.04
CA MET A 27 0.60 -5.01 -13.67
C MET A 27 1.09 -3.98 -12.66
N ASP A 28 0.25 -3.57 -11.70
CA ASP A 28 0.66 -2.67 -10.63
C ASP A 28 1.83 -3.25 -9.85
N ASN A 29 1.75 -4.54 -9.54
CA ASN A 29 2.79 -5.24 -8.79
C ASN A 29 4.09 -5.33 -9.58
N MET A 30 4.01 -5.76 -10.83
CA MET A 30 5.17 -5.91 -11.69
C MET A 30 5.84 -4.56 -11.96
N LEU A 31 5.05 -3.56 -12.30
CA LEU A 31 5.55 -2.23 -12.60
C LEU A 31 6.24 -1.60 -11.39
N PHE A 32 5.61 -1.65 -10.24
CA PHE A 32 6.19 -1.11 -9.01
C PHE A 32 7.49 -1.83 -8.63
N SER A 33 7.49 -3.15 -8.68
CA SER A 33 8.68 -3.94 -8.34
C SER A 33 9.82 -3.65 -9.30
N ASN A 34 9.53 -3.52 -10.59
CA ASN A 34 10.55 -3.18 -11.60
C ASN A 34 11.07 -1.75 -11.41
N MET A 35 10.20 -0.80 -11.13
CA MET A 35 10.60 0.59 -10.91
C MET A 35 11.52 0.75 -9.71
N THR A 36 11.35 -0.08 -8.71
CA THR A 36 12.16 -0.04 -7.48
C THR A 36 13.32 -1.02 -7.50
N LEU A 37 13.59 -1.65 -8.66
CA LEU A 37 14.68 -2.59 -8.87
C LEU A 37 14.61 -3.80 -7.92
N ASN A 38 13.40 -4.24 -7.60
CA ASN A 38 13.19 -5.41 -6.76
C ASN A 38 13.04 -6.65 -7.64
N PRO A 39 14.04 -7.54 -7.69
CA PRO A 39 14.02 -8.71 -8.56
C PRO A 39 13.36 -9.94 -7.94
N GLN A 40 12.70 -9.79 -6.80
CA GLN A 40 12.11 -10.93 -6.11
C GLN A 40 11.04 -11.61 -6.97
N PRO A 41 11.25 -12.86 -7.40
CA PRO A 41 10.31 -13.55 -8.29
C PRO A 41 8.92 -13.73 -7.67
N LEU A 42 8.82 -13.65 -6.35
CA LEU A 42 7.56 -13.72 -5.65
C LEU A 42 6.56 -12.65 -6.12
N HIS A 43 7.05 -11.51 -6.60
CA HIS A 43 6.20 -10.41 -7.06
C HIS A 43 6.02 -10.37 -8.57
N ILE A 44 6.94 -10.96 -9.34
CA ILE A 44 7.02 -10.70 -10.78
C ILE A 44 6.99 -11.95 -11.65
N ASP A 45 7.05 -13.14 -11.08
CA ASP A 45 7.14 -14.38 -11.85
C ASP A 45 6.03 -15.34 -11.44
N ALA A 46 4.97 -15.37 -12.25
CA ALA A 46 3.80 -16.21 -11.97
C ALA A 46 4.13 -17.72 -12.00
N ASP A 47 5.03 -18.14 -12.90
CA ASP A 47 5.45 -19.53 -12.96
C ASP A 47 6.22 -19.96 -11.72
N TYR A 48 7.16 -19.11 -11.27
CA TYR A 48 7.87 -19.35 -10.03
C TYR A 48 6.90 -19.48 -8.85
N CYS A 49 5.94 -18.57 -8.74
CA CYS A 49 4.99 -18.60 -7.63
C CYS A 49 4.12 -19.85 -7.64
N ALA A 50 3.72 -20.32 -8.82
CA ALA A 50 2.91 -21.52 -8.94
C ALA A 50 3.68 -22.79 -8.52
N ARG A 51 4.98 -22.85 -8.82
CA ARG A 51 5.80 -24.04 -8.55
C ARG A 51 6.44 -24.04 -7.17
N GLU A 52 6.86 -22.87 -6.69
CA GLU A 52 7.78 -22.78 -5.54
C GLU A 52 7.13 -22.18 -4.29
N THR A 53 5.90 -21.70 -4.35
CA THR A 53 5.25 -21.08 -3.20
C THR A 53 3.92 -21.73 -2.87
N GLU A 54 3.52 -21.58 -1.60
CA GLU A 54 2.22 -22.07 -1.13
C GLU A 54 1.05 -21.25 -1.65
N TRP A 55 1.30 -20.02 -2.12
CA TRP A 55 0.24 -19.11 -2.60
C TRP A 55 -0.16 -19.36 -4.05
N GLY A 56 0.70 -19.98 -4.84
CA GLY A 56 0.41 -20.34 -6.23
C GLY A 56 0.28 -19.15 -7.19
N GLN A 57 0.45 -17.93 -6.72
CA GLN A 57 0.34 -16.70 -7.51
C GLN A 57 1.24 -15.62 -6.90
N PRO A 58 1.58 -14.56 -7.67
CA PRO A 58 2.41 -13.48 -7.13
C PRO A 58 1.77 -12.79 -5.93
N LEU A 59 2.59 -12.50 -4.94
CA LEU A 59 2.18 -11.65 -3.82
C LEU A 59 2.45 -10.19 -4.18
N MET A 60 1.54 -9.32 -3.76
CA MET A 60 1.70 -7.89 -3.94
C MET A 60 2.90 -7.39 -3.14
N ASN A 61 3.72 -6.56 -3.78
CA ASN A 61 4.81 -5.86 -3.10
C ASN A 61 4.23 -5.02 -1.97
N SER A 62 4.69 -5.27 -0.74
CA SER A 62 4.10 -4.63 0.44
C SER A 62 4.32 -3.12 0.48
N LEU A 63 5.36 -2.61 -0.16
CA LEU A 63 5.58 -1.16 -0.25
C LEU A 63 4.59 -0.50 -1.21
N PHE A 64 4.15 -1.21 -2.25
CA PHE A 64 3.03 -0.74 -3.06
C PHE A 64 1.77 -0.66 -2.21
N THR A 65 1.47 -1.70 -1.45
CA THR A 65 0.29 -1.73 -0.57
C THR A 65 0.32 -0.58 0.43
N LEU A 66 1.46 -0.36 1.07
CA LEU A 66 1.63 0.76 2.00
C LEU A 66 1.39 2.11 1.30
N GLY A 67 2.01 2.29 0.13
CA GLY A 67 1.83 3.51 -0.66
C GLY A 67 0.37 3.75 -1.04
N LEU A 68 -0.33 2.70 -1.43
CA LEU A 68 -1.75 2.77 -1.79
C LEU A 68 -2.61 3.15 -0.58
N MET A 69 -2.36 2.55 0.57
CA MET A 69 -3.09 2.86 1.80
C MET A 69 -2.91 4.31 2.20
N ILE A 70 -1.68 4.79 2.18
CA ILE A 70 -1.38 6.20 2.49
C ILE A 70 -2.03 7.11 1.44
N GLY A 71 -1.88 6.76 0.16
CA GLY A 71 -2.45 7.56 -0.93
C GLY A 71 -3.96 7.74 -0.83
N ILE A 72 -4.68 6.67 -0.53
CA ILE A 72 -6.14 6.73 -0.35
C ILE A 72 -6.51 7.62 0.84
N SER A 73 -5.67 7.67 1.86
CA SER A 73 -5.95 8.44 3.08
C SER A 73 -5.65 9.94 2.96
N VAL A 74 -4.94 10.38 1.93
CA VAL A 74 -4.44 11.76 1.84
C VAL A 74 -5.55 12.78 1.93
N GLU A 75 -6.63 12.60 1.15
CA GLU A 75 -7.75 13.56 1.12
C GLU A 75 -8.31 13.82 2.51
N ASP A 76 -8.50 12.78 3.29
CA ASP A 76 -9.19 12.85 4.56
C ASP A 76 -8.26 13.13 5.73
N ILE A 77 -6.98 12.78 5.61
CA ILE A 77 -6.07 12.80 6.76
C ILE A 77 -4.94 13.80 6.56
N SER A 78 -4.10 13.60 5.56
CA SER A 78 -2.80 14.30 5.48
C SER A 78 -2.73 15.39 4.42
N TYR A 79 -3.83 15.76 3.80
CA TYR A 79 -3.83 16.72 2.68
C TYR A 79 -3.09 18.03 3.00
N ARG A 80 -3.20 18.51 4.23
CA ARG A 80 -2.61 19.77 4.68
C ARG A 80 -1.32 19.61 5.49
N THR A 81 -0.86 18.37 5.67
CA THR A 81 0.30 18.08 6.53
C THR A 81 1.26 17.12 5.84
N THR A 82 2.38 16.88 6.49
CA THR A 82 3.36 15.89 6.06
C THR A 82 3.35 14.71 7.03
N ILE A 83 3.28 13.50 6.49
CA ILE A 83 3.41 12.28 7.27
C ILE A 83 4.86 11.79 7.18
N ALA A 84 5.44 11.47 8.34
CA ALA A 84 6.73 10.79 8.41
C ALA A 84 6.48 9.34 8.86
N ASN A 85 6.95 8.40 8.06
CA ASN A 85 6.86 6.98 8.41
C ASN A 85 8.18 6.54 9.03
N LEU A 86 8.14 6.23 10.34
CA LEU A 86 9.34 5.85 11.09
C LEU A 86 9.62 4.34 11.02
N GLY A 87 8.69 3.58 10.48
CA GLY A 87 8.85 2.14 10.33
C GLY A 87 7.59 1.49 9.82
N MET A 88 7.73 0.24 9.40
CA MET A 88 6.63 -0.57 8.92
C MET A 88 6.74 -1.97 9.52
N LYS A 89 5.62 -2.53 9.91
CA LYS A 89 5.56 -3.91 10.37
C LYS A 89 4.63 -4.71 9.47
N LEU A 90 5.16 -5.78 8.87
CA LEU A 90 4.36 -6.72 8.12
C LEU A 90 3.72 -7.71 9.08
N VAL A 91 2.40 -7.73 9.12
CA VAL A 91 1.64 -8.56 10.05
C VAL A 91 1.07 -9.79 9.35
N LYS A 92 0.80 -9.68 8.05
CA LYS A 92 0.17 -10.74 7.27
C LYS A 92 0.54 -10.61 5.80
N ALA A 93 0.84 -11.73 5.16
CA ALA A 93 1.11 -11.78 3.72
C ALA A 93 -0.17 -11.75 2.91
#